data_e0a85a79e63e00570b92012fddea2ac5
#
_entry.id   e0a85a79e63e00570b92012fddea2ac5
#
_cell.length_a   1.000
_cell.length_b   1.000
_cell.length_c   1.000
_cell.angle_alpha   90.00
_cell.angle_beta   90.00
_cell.angle_gamma   90.00
#
_symmetry.space_group_name_H-M   'P 1'
#
loop_
_entity.id
_entity.type
_entity.pdbx_description
1 polymer ?
#
loop_
_entity_poly.entity_id
_entity_poly.type
_entity_poly.pdbx_seq_one_letter_code
_entity_poly.pdbx_strand_id
1 'polypeptide(L)'
;RHALTIMDKGCVYPGCDVPATRCEVMHLHDWVNGGPTNIDNLALGCDYHHHRLDAWKLQRRGNRMWCTPPRWIDPAQRPRINSVFHDPEIFTPPD
;
A
#
# COMPACT_ATOMS: atom_id res chain seq x y z
N ARG A 1 -2.65 -8.98 -11.65
CA ARG A 1 -1.61 -7.95 -11.67
C ARG A 1 -2.01 -6.70 -12.47
N HIS A 2 -2.72 -6.91 -13.56
CA HIS A 2 -3.12 -5.78 -14.42
C HIS A 2 -3.97 -4.77 -13.67
N ALA A 3 -4.93 -5.24 -12.87
CA ALA A 3 -5.78 -4.34 -12.09
C ALA A 3 -4.96 -3.56 -11.05
N LEU A 4 -3.97 -4.19 -10.42
CA LEU A 4 -3.10 -3.51 -9.47
C LEU A 4 -2.26 -2.45 -10.15
N THR A 5 -1.80 -2.71 -11.36
CA THR A 5 -1.04 -1.72 -12.13
C THR A 5 -1.86 -0.46 -12.37
N ILE A 6 -3.15 -0.62 -12.67
CA ILE A 6 -4.05 0.50 -12.88
C ILE A 6 -4.34 1.23 -11.56
N MET A 7 -4.57 0.49 -10.50
CA MET A 7 -4.94 1.07 -9.20
C MET A 7 -3.75 1.73 -8.49
N ASP A 8 -2.65 1.00 -8.35
CA ASP A 8 -1.51 1.47 -7.56
C ASP A 8 -0.51 2.27 -8.39
N LYS A 9 -0.40 1.99 -9.69
CA LYS A 9 0.48 2.68 -10.65
C LYS A 9 1.97 2.48 -10.35
N GLY A 10 2.32 2.16 -9.13
CA GLY A 10 3.68 1.91 -8.68
C GLY A 10 3.70 1.46 -7.25
N CYS A 11 4.88 1.51 -6.62
CA CYS A 11 5.05 1.12 -5.23
C CYS A 11 4.12 1.94 -4.33
N VAL A 12 3.43 1.29 -3.40
CA VAL A 12 2.48 1.98 -2.52
C VAL A 12 3.15 2.69 -1.35
N TYR A 13 4.45 2.47 -1.12
CA TYR A 13 5.16 3.15 -0.04
C TYR A 13 5.15 4.68 -0.29
N PRO A 14 4.69 5.48 0.67
CA PRO A 14 4.59 6.93 0.48
C PRO A 14 5.92 7.57 0.09
N GLY A 15 5.92 8.29 -1.03
CA GLY A 15 7.11 8.96 -1.54
C GLY A 15 7.95 8.15 -2.51
N CYS A 16 7.65 6.87 -2.72
CA CYS A 16 8.41 6.02 -3.64
C CYS A 16 7.98 6.26 -5.08
N ASP A 17 8.93 6.39 -5.99
CA ASP A 17 8.66 6.65 -7.41
C ASP A 17 8.88 5.45 -8.33
N VAL A 18 9.04 4.25 -7.76
CA VAL A 18 9.27 3.04 -8.56
C VAL A 18 7.97 2.65 -9.28
N PRO A 19 7.98 2.59 -10.62
CA PRO A 19 6.76 2.28 -11.38
C PRO A 19 6.35 0.81 -11.24
N ALA A 20 5.11 0.51 -11.61
CA ALA A 20 4.54 -0.83 -11.48
C ALA A 20 5.34 -1.89 -12.20
N THR A 21 5.99 -1.55 -13.31
CA THR A 21 6.81 -2.50 -14.08
C THR A 21 7.99 -3.03 -13.28
N ARG A 22 8.39 -2.35 -12.23
CA ARG A 22 9.51 -2.74 -11.36
C ARG A 22 9.04 -3.15 -9.98
N CYS A 23 7.74 -3.34 -9.79
CA CYS A 23 7.16 -3.73 -8.51
C CYS A 23 6.75 -5.20 -8.53
N GLU A 24 6.64 -5.75 -7.33
CA GLU A 24 6.11 -7.09 -7.11
C GLU A 24 4.75 -6.99 -6.44
N VAL A 25 3.92 -8.02 -6.60
CA VAL A 25 2.64 -8.11 -5.92
C VAL A 25 2.87 -8.61 -4.50
N MET A 26 2.37 -7.85 -3.53
CA MET A 26 2.44 -8.21 -2.12
C MET A 26 1.06 -8.63 -1.62
N HIS A 27 1.03 -9.64 -0.74
CA HIS A 27 -0.17 -10.00 -0.01
C HIS A 27 -0.20 -9.23 1.32
N LEU A 28 -1.32 -8.55 1.61
CA LEU A 28 -1.46 -7.78 2.84
C LEU A 28 -1.64 -8.68 4.05
N HIS A 29 -2.30 -9.83 3.84
CA HIS A 29 -2.44 -10.87 4.85
C HIS A 29 -1.84 -12.15 4.31
N ASP A 30 -1.19 -12.90 5.17
CA ASP A 30 -0.59 -14.18 4.80
C ASP A 30 -1.72 -15.13 4.36
N TRP A 31 -1.71 -15.49 3.08
CA TRP A 31 -2.75 -16.35 2.54
C TRP A 31 -2.67 -17.78 3.09
N VAL A 32 -1.53 -18.18 3.65
CA VAL A 32 -1.41 -19.45 4.37
C VAL A 32 -2.30 -19.46 5.60
N ASN A 33 -2.56 -18.29 6.18
CA ASN A 33 -3.46 -18.14 7.31
C ASN A 33 -4.88 -17.74 6.89
N GLY A 34 -5.24 -18.03 5.64
CA GLY A 34 -6.58 -17.78 5.15
C GLY A 34 -6.81 -16.42 4.51
N GLY A 35 -5.76 -15.65 4.30
CA GLY A 35 -5.89 -14.36 3.61
C GLY A 35 -6.27 -14.58 2.15
N PRO A 36 -7.28 -13.86 1.63
CA PRO A 36 -7.73 -14.04 0.25
C PRO A 36 -6.73 -13.47 -0.75
N THR A 37 -6.78 -13.97 -1.99
CA THR A 37 -5.96 -13.47 -3.09
C THR A 37 -6.71 -12.46 -3.95
N ASN A 38 -7.81 -11.91 -3.47
CA ASN A 38 -8.54 -10.87 -4.19
C ASN A 38 -7.79 -9.54 -4.16
N ILE A 39 -8.24 -8.61 -5.00
CA ILE A 39 -7.56 -7.32 -5.18
C ILE A 39 -7.44 -6.52 -3.88
N ASP A 40 -8.38 -6.66 -2.96
CA ASP A 40 -8.37 -5.91 -1.70
C ASP A 40 -7.26 -6.37 -0.76
N ASN A 41 -6.71 -7.56 -1.00
CA ASN A 41 -5.62 -8.13 -0.18
C ASN A 41 -4.26 -7.99 -0.86
N LEU A 42 -4.18 -7.26 -1.97
CA LEU A 42 -2.96 -7.15 -2.76
C LEU A 42 -2.53 -5.69 -2.89
N ALA A 43 -1.22 -5.49 -3.03
CA ALA A 43 -0.64 -4.18 -3.28
C ALA A 43 0.66 -4.34 -4.04
N LEU A 44 1.12 -3.27 -4.70
CA LEU A 44 2.42 -3.26 -5.37
C LEU A 44 3.49 -2.73 -4.44
N GLY A 45 4.63 -3.39 -4.40
CA GLY A 45 5.78 -2.94 -3.64
C GLY A 45 7.07 -3.19 -4.42
N CYS A 46 7.99 -2.23 -4.41
CA CYS A 46 9.30 -2.43 -5.03
C CYS A 46 10.18 -3.31 -4.14
N ASP A 47 11.32 -3.78 -4.71
CA ASP A 47 12.24 -4.63 -3.96
C ASP A 47 12.70 -3.99 -2.65
N TYR A 48 12.92 -2.68 -2.67
CA TYR A 48 13.39 -1.97 -1.50
C TYR A 48 12.35 -1.91 -0.39
N HIS A 49 11.09 -1.64 -0.74
CA HIS A 49 10.02 -1.43 0.24
C HIS A 49 9.20 -2.68 0.53
N HIS A 50 9.35 -3.74 -0.24
CA HIS A 50 8.55 -4.95 -0.09
C HIS A 50 8.55 -5.45 1.37
N HIS A 51 9.73 -5.54 1.97
CA HIS A 51 9.85 -5.99 3.36
C HIS A 51 9.69 -4.88 4.37
N ARG A 52 9.91 -3.63 3.98
CA ARG A 52 9.79 -2.50 4.90
C ARG A 52 8.34 -2.19 5.25
N LEU A 53 7.41 -2.57 4.39
CA LEU A 53 5.99 -2.38 4.64
C LEU A 53 5.41 -3.38 5.64
N ASP A 54 6.18 -4.39 6.05
CA ASP A 54 5.70 -5.38 7.01
C ASP A 54 5.31 -4.75 8.35
N ALA A 55 5.98 -3.65 8.74
CA ALA A 55 5.69 -2.94 9.98
C ALA A 55 4.55 -1.92 9.84
N TRP A 56 4.07 -1.69 8.64
CA TRP A 56 3.01 -0.75 8.36
C TRP A 56 1.67 -1.47 8.29
N LYS A 57 0.60 -0.76 8.58
CA LYS A 57 -0.75 -1.26 8.34
C LYS A 57 -1.25 -0.71 7.03
N LEU A 58 -1.68 -1.61 6.15
CA LEU A 58 -2.13 -1.24 4.81
C LEU A 58 -3.62 -1.51 4.68
N GLN A 59 -4.35 -0.54 4.13
CA GLN A 59 -5.80 -0.64 3.94
C GLN A 59 -6.17 -0.10 2.57
N ARG A 60 -6.83 -0.95 1.77
CA ARG A 60 -7.34 -0.57 0.46
C ARG A 60 -8.64 0.20 0.64
N ARG A 61 -8.70 1.40 0.07
CA ARG A 61 -9.92 2.21 0.04
C ARG A 61 -10.11 2.72 -1.38
N GLY A 62 -11.06 2.11 -2.10
CA GLY A 62 -11.23 2.40 -3.51
C GLY A 62 -9.98 2.01 -4.29
N ASN A 63 -9.47 2.93 -5.09
CA ASN A 63 -8.26 2.68 -5.88
C ASN A 63 -6.97 3.05 -5.16
N ARG A 64 -7.06 3.44 -3.87
CA ARG A 64 -5.88 3.89 -3.14
C ARG A 64 -5.54 2.93 -2.01
N MET A 65 -4.25 2.78 -1.77
CA MET A 65 -3.75 2.02 -0.64
C MET A 65 -3.29 3.00 0.43
N TRP A 66 -4.00 3.01 1.55
CA TRP A 66 -3.65 3.83 2.69
C TRP A 66 -2.66 3.09 3.57
N CYS A 67 -1.54 3.75 3.85
CA CYS A 67 -0.43 3.17 4.62
C CYS A 67 -0.33 3.90 5.94
N THR A 68 -0.48 3.16 7.05
CA THR A 68 -0.34 3.71 8.40
C THR A 68 1.00 3.30 8.95
N PRO A 69 1.88 4.27 9.26
CA PRO A 69 3.21 3.96 9.77
C PRO A 69 3.19 3.44 11.20
N PRO A 70 4.23 2.70 11.60
CA PRO A 70 4.40 2.33 13.00
C PRO A 70 4.75 3.57 13.84
N ARG A 71 4.59 3.45 15.17
CA ARG A 71 4.76 4.59 16.06
C ARG A 71 6.16 5.18 16.07
N TRP A 72 7.18 4.36 15.81
CA TRP A 72 8.56 4.88 15.79
C TRP A 72 8.85 5.73 14.55
N ILE A 73 8.01 5.65 13.51
CA ILE A 73 8.12 6.51 12.33
C ILE A 73 7.23 7.74 12.49
N ASP A 74 6.00 7.53 12.95
CA ASP A 74 5.06 8.62 13.20
C ASP A 74 4.25 8.28 14.46
N PRO A 75 4.52 8.96 15.60
CA PRO A 75 3.79 8.69 16.83
C PRO A 75 2.28 8.88 16.70
N ALA A 76 1.84 9.76 15.80
CA ALA A 76 0.42 9.98 15.55
C ALA A 76 -0.19 8.93 14.63
N GLN A 77 0.64 8.11 13.98
CA GLN A 77 0.21 7.06 13.06
C GLN A 77 -0.81 7.55 12.04
N ARG A 78 -0.50 8.64 11.34
CA ARG A 78 -1.38 9.22 10.36
C ARG A 78 -1.36 8.40 9.07
N PRO A 79 -2.52 7.90 8.62
CA PRO A 79 -2.59 7.17 7.35
C PRO A 79 -2.23 8.11 6.20
N ARG A 80 -1.51 7.57 5.21
CA ARG A 80 -1.08 8.35 4.05
C ARG A 80 -1.07 7.49 2.79
N ILE A 81 -1.22 8.15 1.64
CA ILE A 81 -1.10 7.49 0.34
C ILE A 81 0.21 7.91 -0.29
N ASN A 82 0.60 7.19 -1.35
CA ASN A 82 1.77 7.60 -2.13
C ASN A 82 1.34 8.69 -3.12
N SER A 83 1.66 9.94 -2.79
CA SER A 83 1.27 11.09 -3.61
C SER A 83 2.07 11.22 -4.91
N VAL A 84 3.10 10.41 -5.11
CA VAL A 84 3.84 10.37 -6.38
C VAL A 84 2.92 9.89 -7.51
N PHE A 85 2.05 8.91 -7.23
CA PHE A 85 1.18 8.32 -8.24
C PHE A 85 -0.29 8.70 -8.09
N HIS A 86 -0.66 9.35 -6.98
CA HIS A 86 -2.04 9.73 -6.70
C HIS A 86 -2.09 11.15 -6.18
N ASP A 87 -3.20 11.82 -6.44
CA ASP A 87 -3.42 13.14 -5.89
C ASP A 87 -3.50 13.06 -4.37
N PRO A 88 -2.87 14.01 -3.66
CA PRO A 88 -2.98 14.04 -2.20
C PRO A 88 -4.43 14.19 -1.76
N GLU A 89 -4.78 13.46 -0.70
CA GLU A 89 -6.09 13.64 -0.08
C GLU A 89 -5.99 13.40 1.41
N ILE A 90 -6.97 13.91 2.14
CA ILE A 90 -7.03 13.76 3.58
C ILE A 90 -7.78 12.47 3.90
N PHE A 91 -7.18 11.63 4.74
CA PHE A 91 -7.82 10.41 5.19
C PHE A 91 -9.02 10.76 6.08
N THR A 92 -10.20 10.24 5.70
CA THR A 92 -11.41 10.36 6.50
C THR A 92 -11.77 8.97 6.97
N PRO A 93 -11.70 8.68 8.29
CA PRO A 93 -12.05 7.35 8.78
C PRO A 93 -13.50 7.02 8.45
N PRO A 94 -13.83 5.75 8.21
CA PRO A 94 -15.21 5.35 8.01
C PRO A 94 -16.01 5.55 9.31
N ASP A 95 -17.23 5.90 9.14
CA ASP A 95 -18.16 6.07 10.29
C ASP A 95 -18.50 4.73 10.94
#